data_bb40d3d12d94d5fac72c87439131ee38
#
_entry.id   bb40d3d12d94d5fac72c87439131ee38
#
_cell.length_a   1.000
_cell.length_b   1.000
_cell.length_c   1.000
_cell.angle_alpha   90.00
_cell.angle_beta   90.00
_cell.angle_gamma   90.00
#
_symmetry.space_group_name_H-M   'P 1'
#
loop_
_entity.id
_entity.type
_entity.pdbx_description
1 polymer ?
#
loop_
_entity_poly.entity_id
_entity_poly.type
_entity_poly.pdbx_seq_one_letter_code
_entity_poly.pdbx_strand_id
1 'polypeptide(L)'
;MKYKFLSLAVLALLATAAAAQTKVWFDTDIMIGMPDKEAREVDDGIALIMALKQPDIQIVGISNITYVDYGFEMIHKILKWHHHGDAIPVYKGSPNADDLGTENDGTRALYQALKKEKLTILALGPMTNVATVIKNHPDIIPQITGIAICAARTPGLPFNPGNGKLNVFDYNYELDNASMDVLLKSPVPLIFAGYQPSSYTHIGNIDLASLDLNEEADRWLYETVQPWMDLNERLFGVRGFIPFDCATLGVVTHPEYFAYYENIPIRVVRKKNDALTIQPKQPYKNFLEVSYRFKSGKKVRYAYKALQGFEEKILETLSVKATKK
;
A
#
# COMPACT_ATOMS: atom_id res chain seq x y z
N MET A 1 -69.75 23.70 -16.20
CA MET A 1 -68.76 23.43 -15.12
C MET A 1 -67.51 22.81 -15.78
N LYS A 2 -66.43 23.61 -15.85
CA LYS A 2 -65.16 23.16 -16.47
C LYS A 2 -64.20 22.86 -15.34
N TYR A 3 -63.82 21.62 -15.16
CA TYR A 3 -62.77 21.22 -14.21
C TYR A 3 -61.38 21.44 -14.86
N LYS A 4 -60.61 22.35 -14.30
CA LYS A 4 -59.18 22.50 -14.61
C LYS A 4 -58.38 21.50 -13.77
N PHE A 5 -57.77 20.52 -14.42
CA PHE A 5 -56.75 19.67 -13.77
C PHE A 5 -55.45 20.47 -13.67
N LEU A 6 -55.01 20.71 -12.44
CA LEU A 6 -53.69 21.26 -12.12
C LEU A 6 -52.73 20.09 -12.01
N SER A 7 -51.85 19.91 -12.98
CA SER A 7 -50.77 18.91 -12.92
C SER A 7 -49.63 19.47 -12.08
N LEU A 8 -49.47 18.95 -10.89
CA LEU A 8 -48.30 19.24 -10.02
C LEU A 8 -47.14 18.35 -10.47
N ALA A 9 -46.17 18.91 -11.20
CA ALA A 9 -44.92 18.22 -11.52
C ALA A 9 -44.01 18.32 -10.29
N VAL A 10 -43.90 17.22 -9.55
CA VAL A 10 -42.90 17.06 -8.48
C VAL A 10 -41.56 16.76 -9.14
N LEU A 11 -40.69 17.74 -9.24
CA LEU A 11 -39.30 17.58 -9.62
C LEU A 11 -38.57 16.97 -8.41
N ALA A 12 -38.35 15.66 -8.42
CA ALA A 12 -37.48 15.01 -7.46
C ALA A 12 -36.03 15.37 -7.83
N LEU A 13 -35.44 16.34 -7.13
CA LEU A 13 -33.98 16.53 -7.14
C LEU A 13 -33.34 15.31 -6.45
N LEU A 14 -32.86 14.38 -7.24
CA LEU A 14 -31.90 13.39 -6.79
C LEU A 14 -30.56 14.13 -6.57
N ALA A 15 -30.37 14.71 -5.40
CA ALA A 15 -29.06 15.11 -4.92
C ALA A 15 -28.29 13.80 -4.68
N THR A 16 -27.49 13.37 -5.66
CA THR A 16 -26.44 12.40 -5.43
C THR A 16 -25.45 13.05 -4.48
N ALA A 17 -25.54 12.72 -3.19
CA ALA A 17 -24.51 13.08 -2.25
C ALA A 17 -23.22 12.40 -2.78
N ALA A 18 -22.31 13.20 -3.35
CA ALA A 18 -20.98 12.69 -3.66
C ALA A 18 -20.42 12.15 -2.34
N ALA A 19 -20.14 10.87 -2.30
CA ALA A 19 -19.48 10.28 -1.14
C ALA A 19 -18.19 11.06 -0.88
N ALA A 20 -17.97 11.49 0.35
CA ALA A 20 -16.78 12.24 0.68
C ALA A 20 -15.56 11.35 0.45
N GLN A 21 -14.59 11.84 -0.33
CA GLN A 21 -13.35 11.12 -0.60
C GLN A 21 -12.61 10.78 0.71
N THR A 22 -12.09 9.56 0.80
CA THR A 22 -11.20 9.19 1.90
C THR A 22 -9.86 9.90 1.72
N LYS A 23 -9.50 10.73 2.70
CA LYS A 23 -8.22 11.44 2.68
C LYS A 23 -7.11 10.53 3.15
N VAL A 24 -6.08 10.38 2.31
CA VAL A 24 -4.97 9.46 2.58
C VAL A 24 -3.62 10.18 2.57
N TRP A 25 -2.74 9.72 3.44
CA TRP A 25 -1.29 9.94 3.34
C TRP A 25 -0.66 8.68 2.77
N PHE A 26 0.17 8.83 1.76
CA PHE A 26 0.82 7.73 1.05
C PHE A 26 2.30 7.68 1.46
N ASP A 27 2.69 6.66 2.25
CA ASP A 27 4.08 6.45 2.68
C ASP A 27 4.61 5.18 2.00
N THR A 28 5.66 5.31 1.15
CA THR A 28 6.08 4.28 0.19
C THR A 28 7.60 4.22 0.09
N ASP A 29 8.16 3.08 -0.32
CA ASP A 29 9.59 2.91 -0.62
C ASP A 29 9.82 2.62 -2.11
N ILE A 30 9.17 3.37 -2.96
CA ILE A 30 9.06 3.19 -4.40
C ILE A 30 10.42 2.96 -5.10
N MET A 31 10.56 1.82 -5.75
CA MET A 31 11.77 1.39 -6.44
C MET A 31 11.56 1.03 -7.92
N ILE A 32 10.34 1.15 -8.42
CA ILE A 32 10.00 0.80 -9.81
C ILE A 32 10.95 1.50 -10.81
N GLY A 33 11.62 0.69 -11.65
CA GLY A 33 12.56 1.19 -12.65
C GLY A 33 13.89 1.71 -12.12
N MET A 34 14.20 1.49 -10.85
CA MET A 34 15.48 1.89 -10.27
C MET A 34 16.64 1.14 -10.93
N PRO A 35 17.67 1.84 -11.44
CA PRO A 35 18.82 1.20 -12.03
C PRO A 35 19.65 0.48 -10.97
N ASP A 36 19.74 -0.84 -11.08
CA ASP A 36 20.55 -1.68 -10.22
C ASP A 36 21.04 -2.90 -11.02
N LYS A 37 21.84 -3.77 -10.37
CA LYS A 37 22.33 -5.02 -10.98
C LYS A 37 21.19 -5.98 -11.33
N GLU A 38 20.13 -5.97 -10.54
CA GLU A 38 18.90 -6.73 -10.78
C GLU A 38 17.70 -5.79 -10.74
N ALA A 39 16.61 -6.16 -11.41
CA ALA A 39 15.37 -5.40 -11.38
C ALA A 39 14.85 -5.29 -9.93
N ARG A 40 14.25 -4.16 -9.63
CA ARG A 40 13.59 -3.89 -8.36
C ARG A 40 12.09 -4.09 -8.49
N GLU A 41 11.45 -4.34 -7.36
CA GLU A 41 10.00 -4.50 -7.27
C GLU A 41 9.24 -3.27 -7.81
N VAL A 42 8.03 -3.52 -8.27
CA VAL A 42 7.27 -2.55 -9.09
C VAL A 42 5.93 -2.17 -8.47
N ASP A 43 5.51 -2.88 -7.45
CA ASP A 43 4.14 -2.82 -6.93
C ASP A 43 3.81 -1.52 -6.18
N ASP A 44 4.76 -0.88 -5.50
CA ASP A 44 4.62 0.49 -4.99
C ASP A 44 4.25 1.49 -6.09
N GLY A 45 4.97 1.43 -7.22
CA GLY A 45 4.70 2.31 -8.36
C GLY A 45 3.32 2.05 -8.95
N ILE A 46 2.93 0.79 -9.08
CA ILE A 46 1.61 0.40 -9.55
C ILE A 46 0.53 0.84 -8.57
N ALA A 47 0.74 0.65 -7.26
CA ALA A 47 -0.19 1.11 -6.23
C ALA A 47 -0.37 2.64 -6.27
N LEU A 48 0.70 3.40 -6.48
CA LEU A 48 0.60 4.85 -6.66
C LEU A 48 -0.21 5.21 -7.92
N ILE A 49 0.07 4.59 -9.07
CA ILE A 49 -0.69 4.81 -10.32
C ILE A 49 -2.17 4.50 -10.11
N MET A 50 -2.50 3.39 -9.45
CA MET A 50 -3.87 3.04 -9.09
C MET A 50 -4.50 4.11 -8.20
N ALA A 51 -3.82 4.55 -7.15
CA ALA A 51 -4.32 5.55 -6.21
C ALA A 51 -4.66 6.88 -6.91
N LEU A 52 -3.83 7.31 -7.87
CA LEU A 52 -4.07 8.52 -8.66
C LEU A 52 -5.30 8.43 -9.57
N LYS A 53 -5.68 7.23 -9.97
CA LYS A 53 -6.84 6.95 -10.82
C LYS A 53 -8.12 6.65 -10.03
N GLN A 54 -8.06 6.57 -8.69
CA GLN A 54 -9.22 6.29 -7.84
C GLN A 54 -10.00 7.58 -7.52
N PRO A 55 -11.30 7.64 -7.85
CA PRO A 55 -12.12 8.81 -7.55
C PRO A 55 -12.48 8.95 -6.06
N ASP A 56 -12.42 7.85 -5.30
CA ASP A 56 -12.93 7.77 -3.93
C ASP A 56 -11.89 8.14 -2.87
N ILE A 57 -10.65 8.42 -3.28
CA ILE A 57 -9.59 8.88 -2.39
C ILE A 57 -9.03 10.23 -2.81
N GLN A 58 -8.53 10.97 -1.81
CA GLN A 58 -7.75 12.18 -2.00
C GLN A 58 -6.38 11.99 -1.33
N ILE A 59 -5.32 11.96 -2.14
CA ILE A 59 -3.95 11.92 -1.61
C ILE A 59 -3.59 13.33 -1.12
N VAL A 60 -3.38 13.47 0.19
CA VAL A 60 -3.05 14.75 0.85
C VAL A 60 -1.55 15.05 0.77
N GLY A 61 -0.74 14.00 0.76
CA GLY A 61 0.71 14.09 0.61
C GLY A 61 1.32 12.71 0.48
N ILE A 62 2.55 12.68 -0.05
CA ILE A 62 3.33 11.46 -0.24
C ILE A 62 4.68 11.63 0.45
N SER A 63 5.08 10.66 1.28
CA SER A 63 6.43 10.55 1.79
C SER A 63 7.10 9.30 1.23
N ASN A 64 8.38 9.42 0.84
CA ASN A 64 9.16 8.28 0.40
C ASN A 64 10.16 7.90 1.48
N ILE A 65 10.25 6.60 1.74
CA ILE A 65 11.17 6.00 2.70
C ILE A 65 12.18 5.09 1.97
N THR A 66 13.33 4.81 2.57
CA THR A 66 14.40 4.05 1.90
C THR A 66 14.78 4.76 0.58
N TYR A 67 15.71 4.47 -0.17
CA TYR A 67 16.07 5.07 -1.48
C TYR A 67 15.44 6.45 -1.77
N VAL A 68 15.43 7.32 -0.75
CA VAL A 68 14.60 8.55 -0.72
C VAL A 68 14.81 9.50 -1.90
N ASP A 69 16.03 9.62 -2.41
CA ASP A 69 16.31 10.48 -3.55
C ASP A 69 15.72 9.93 -4.84
N TYR A 70 15.90 8.64 -5.10
CA TYR A 70 15.33 7.98 -6.27
C TYR A 70 13.80 8.02 -6.24
N GLY A 71 13.21 7.59 -5.12
CA GLY A 71 11.75 7.54 -4.99
C GLY A 71 11.11 8.91 -5.10
N PHE A 72 11.73 9.95 -4.55
CA PHE A 72 11.25 11.33 -4.68
C PHE A 72 11.14 11.75 -6.16
N GLU A 73 12.18 11.52 -6.96
CA GLU A 73 12.16 11.84 -8.40
C GLU A 73 11.17 10.97 -9.17
N MET A 74 11.09 9.68 -8.84
CA MET A 74 10.18 8.75 -9.50
C MET A 74 8.71 9.09 -9.22
N ILE A 75 8.37 9.44 -7.99
CA ILE A 75 7.01 9.88 -7.63
C ILE A 75 6.63 11.11 -8.45
N HIS A 76 7.49 12.14 -8.54
CA HIS A 76 7.22 13.32 -9.36
C HIS A 76 7.01 12.97 -10.83
N LYS A 77 7.80 12.05 -11.37
CA LYS A 77 7.65 11.57 -12.74
C LYS A 77 6.29 10.90 -12.97
N ILE A 78 5.87 10.02 -12.05
CA ILE A 78 4.55 9.37 -12.10
C ILE A 78 3.42 10.41 -11.99
N LEU A 79 3.51 11.35 -11.04
CA LEU A 79 2.52 12.43 -10.89
C LEU A 79 2.38 13.26 -12.16
N LYS A 80 3.50 13.59 -12.81
CA LYS A 80 3.49 14.34 -14.07
C LYS A 80 2.81 13.57 -15.19
N TRP A 81 3.12 12.29 -15.36
CA TRP A 81 2.48 11.45 -16.37
C TRP A 81 0.98 11.29 -16.18
N HIS A 82 0.52 11.27 -14.93
CA HIS A 82 -0.90 11.15 -14.59
C HIS A 82 -1.60 12.50 -14.37
N HIS A 83 -1.01 13.60 -14.90
CA HIS A 83 -1.58 14.97 -14.90
C HIS A 83 -1.80 15.58 -13.52
N HIS A 84 -1.14 15.09 -12.49
CA HIS A 84 -1.21 15.68 -11.14
C HIS A 84 -0.11 16.74 -10.92
N GLY A 85 1.03 16.63 -11.60
CA GLY A 85 2.14 17.57 -11.47
C GLY A 85 2.50 17.89 -10.01
N ASP A 86 2.51 19.17 -9.64
CA ASP A 86 2.80 19.62 -8.27
C ASP A 86 1.55 19.72 -7.37
N ALA A 87 0.40 19.21 -7.82
CA ALA A 87 -0.85 19.31 -7.06
C ALA A 87 -0.84 18.43 -5.79
N ILE A 88 -0.04 17.36 -5.78
CA ILE A 88 0.15 16.49 -4.62
C ILE A 88 1.58 16.69 -4.11
N PRO A 89 1.75 17.20 -2.89
CA PRO A 89 3.08 17.44 -2.34
C PRO A 89 3.82 16.12 -2.02
N VAL A 90 5.10 16.08 -2.36
CA VAL A 90 5.99 14.93 -2.14
C VAL A 90 7.13 15.32 -1.22
N TYR A 91 7.52 14.43 -0.32
CA TYR A 91 8.52 14.70 0.71
C TYR A 91 9.51 13.55 0.84
N LYS A 92 10.77 13.90 1.09
CA LYS A 92 11.79 12.93 1.45
C LYS A 92 11.62 12.52 2.91
N GLY A 93 11.48 11.24 3.16
CA GLY A 93 11.36 10.63 4.48
C GLY A 93 12.69 10.07 4.99
N SER A 94 12.62 9.07 5.84
CA SER A 94 13.79 8.42 6.44
C SER A 94 14.49 7.49 5.44
N PRO A 95 15.80 7.63 5.23
CA PRO A 95 16.57 6.69 4.40
C PRO A 95 16.81 5.35 5.09
N ASN A 96 16.72 5.28 6.43
CA ASN A 96 17.03 4.09 7.21
C ASN A 96 16.05 3.86 8.36
N ALA A 97 15.89 2.61 8.79
CA ALA A 97 15.10 2.25 9.97
C ALA A 97 15.71 2.80 11.29
N ASP A 98 17.03 2.98 11.34
CA ASP A 98 17.73 3.55 12.50
C ASP A 98 17.35 5.03 12.76
N ASP A 99 16.70 5.67 11.81
CA ASP A 99 16.23 7.05 11.94
C ASP A 99 14.93 7.19 12.77
N LEU A 100 14.43 6.10 13.36
CA LEU A 100 13.22 6.13 14.19
C LEU A 100 13.29 7.15 15.32
N GLY A 101 12.45 8.17 15.22
CA GLY A 101 12.40 9.31 16.13
C GLY A 101 13.17 10.54 15.63
N THR A 102 13.88 10.43 14.50
CA THR A 102 14.53 11.56 13.83
C THR A 102 13.55 12.20 12.84
N GLU A 103 13.27 13.48 13.00
CA GLU A 103 12.39 14.21 12.10
C GLU A 103 13.08 14.55 10.77
N ASN A 104 12.33 14.39 9.70
CA ASN A 104 12.68 14.74 8.33
C ASN A 104 11.54 15.52 7.67
N ASP A 105 11.66 15.84 6.38
CA ASP A 105 10.63 16.60 5.67
C ASP A 105 9.31 15.84 5.61
N GLY A 106 9.35 14.51 5.35
CA GLY A 106 8.16 13.66 5.31
C GLY A 106 7.44 13.59 6.66
N THR A 107 8.17 13.38 7.75
CA THR A 107 7.58 13.30 9.10
C THR A 107 6.98 14.62 9.55
N ARG A 108 7.68 15.75 9.30
CA ARG A 108 7.15 17.09 9.59
C ARG A 108 5.88 17.39 8.79
N ALA A 109 5.87 17.04 7.50
CA ALA A 109 4.72 17.26 6.63
C ALA A 109 3.52 16.40 7.04
N LEU A 110 3.72 15.11 7.34
CA LEU A 110 2.67 14.22 7.84
C LEU A 110 2.07 14.76 9.15
N TYR A 111 2.92 15.19 10.10
CA TYR A 111 2.46 15.81 11.34
C TYR A 111 1.60 17.05 11.07
N GLN A 112 2.03 17.95 10.19
CA GLN A 112 1.28 19.15 9.84
C GLN A 112 -0.05 18.83 9.11
N ALA A 113 -0.08 17.80 8.28
CA ALA A 113 -1.30 17.35 7.64
C ALA A 113 -2.31 16.80 8.67
N LEU A 114 -1.85 15.96 9.60
CA LEU A 114 -2.67 15.41 10.69
C LEU A 114 -3.18 16.49 11.65
N LYS A 115 -2.45 17.59 11.85
CA LYS A 115 -2.97 18.74 12.63
C LYS A 115 -4.15 19.43 11.97
N LYS A 116 -4.27 19.36 10.65
CA LYS A 116 -5.33 20.03 9.90
C LYS A 116 -6.57 19.18 9.77
N GLU A 117 -6.41 17.86 9.57
CA GLU A 117 -7.51 16.97 9.25
C GLU A 117 -7.23 15.51 9.59
N LYS A 118 -8.30 14.71 9.63
CA LYS A 118 -8.19 13.26 9.84
C LYS A 118 -7.73 12.55 8.56
N LEU A 119 -6.77 11.65 8.69
CA LEU A 119 -6.21 10.91 7.58
C LEU A 119 -6.20 9.41 7.84
N THR A 120 -6.37 8.63 6.78
CA THR A 120 -5.93 7.24 6.72
C THR A 120 -4.50 7.21 6.17
N ILE A 121 -3.62 6.41 6.75
CA ILE A 121 -2.24 6.29 6.30
C ILE A 121 -2.08 4.96 5.56
N LEU A 122 -1.53 5.01 4.35
CA LEU A 122 -1.08 3.86 3.59
C LEU A 122 0.42 3.72 3.83
N ALA A 123 0.84 2.71 4.61
CA ALA A 123 2.23 2.41 4.91
C ALA A 123 2.66 1.20 4.07
N LEU A 124 3.19 1.47 2.88
CA LEU A 124 3.56 0.48 1.88
C LEU A 124 5.00 0.00 2.07
N GLY A 125 5.89 0.88 2.52
CA GLY A 125 7.27 0.57 2.89
C GLY A 125 7.48 0.32 4.39
N PRO A 126 8.74 0.29 4.86
CA PRO A 126 9.09 0.29 6.29
C PRO A 126 8.43 1.46 7.04
N MET A 127 8.02 1.27 8.28
CA MET A 127 7.12 2.18 8.99
C MET A 127 7.82 3.34 9.71
N THR A 128 9.10 3.61 9.46
CA THR A 128 9.94 4.56 10.22
C THR A 128 9.35 5.98 10.24
N ASN A 129 8.85 6.49 9.10
CA ASN A 129 8.23 7.82 9.05
C ASN A 129 6.99 7.90 9.93
N VAL A 130 6.06 6.98 9.74
CA VAL A 130 4.77 6.95 10.45
C VAL A 130 4.98 6.75 11.95
N ALA A 131 5.86 5.81 12.31
CA ALA A 131 6.20 5.54 13.71
C ALA A 131 6.91 6.71 14.38
N THR A 132 7.76 7.45 13.66
CA THR A 132 8.42 8.65 14.16
C THR A 132 7.39 9.72 14.54
N VAL A 133 6.40 9.96 13.67
CA VAL A 133 5.35 10.94 13.97
C VAL A 133 4.52 10.52 15.19
N ILE A 134 4.12 9.26 15.30
CA ILE A 134 3.36 8.74 16.44
C ILE A 134 4.18 8.81 17.75
N LYS A 135 5.47 8.49 17.66
CA LYS A 135 6.37 8.50 18.82
C LYS A 135 6.62 9.92 19.35
N ASN A 136 6.89 10.87 18.44
CA ASN A 136 7.28 12.22 18.81
C ASN A 136 6.06 13.12 19.08
N HIS A 137 4.92 12.84 18.47
CA HIS A 137 3.71 13.66 18.52
C HIS A 137 2.47 12.82 18.83
N PRO A 138 2.35 12.26 20.05
CA PRO A 138 1.20 11.43 20.42
C PRO A 138 -0.14 12.19 20.43
N ASP A 139 -0.12 13.50 20.43
CA ASP A 139 -1.30 14.38 20.36
C ASP A 139 -2.09 14.24 19.05
N ILE A 140 -1.43 13.81 17.94
CA ILE A 140 -2.12 13.65 16.65
C ILE A 140 -2.79 12.29 16.48
N ILE A 141 -2.58 11.36 17.39
CA ILE A 141 -3.16 10.00 17.29
C ILE A 141 -4.66 10.00 17.02
N PRO A 142 -5.50 10.87 17.63
CA PRO A 142 -6.93 10.95 17.34
C PRO A 142 -7.27 11.40 15.90
N GLN A 143 -6.28 11.92 15.17
CA GLN A 143 -6.45 12.35 13.78
C GLN A 143 -6.14 11.22 12.77
N ILE A 144 -5.54 10.12 13.23
CA ILE A 144 -5.28 8.95 12.39
C ILE A 144 -6.50 8.04 12.43
N THR A 145 -7.24 7.96 11.33
CA THR A 145 -8.44 7.12 11.23
C THR A 145 -8.10 5.64 11.14
N GLY A 146 -6.92 5.31 10.62
CA GLY A 146 -6.35 3.98 10.52
C GLY A 146 -5.04 3.99 9.75
N ILE A 147 -4.26 2.93 9.92
CA ILE A 147 -3.04 2.69 9.14
C ILE A 147 -3.21 1.35 8.44
N ALA A 148 -3.17 1.36 7.10
CA ALA A 148 -3.09 0.15 6.29
C ALA A 148 -1.63 -0.18 6.03
N ILE A 149 -1.22 -1.42 6.31
CA ILE A 149 0.18 -1.84 6.37
C ILE A 149 0.40 -3.08 5.52
N CYS A 150 1.41 -3.03 4.64
CA CYS A 150 1.88 -4.18 3.87
C CYS A 150 2.83 -5.02 4.73
N ALA A 151 2.32 -5.87 5.61
CA ALA A 151 3.09 -6.75 6.47
C ALA A 151 2.22 -7.84 7.13
N ALA A 152 2.84 -8.70 7.92
CA ALA A 152 2.27 -9.73 8.78
C ALA A 152 1.79 -11.00 8.04
N ARG A 153 1.61 -12.06 8.82
CA ARG A 153 1.16 -13.38 8.35
C ARG A 153 0.39 -14.15 9.41
N THR A 154 -0.32 -15.19 8.98
CA THR A 154 -0.81 -16.23 9.89
C THR A 154 0.31 -17.23 10.23
N PRO A 155 0.30 -17.85 11.44
CA PRO A 155 1.32 -18.81 11.84
C PRO A 155 1.46 -19.99 10.86
N GLY A 156 2.70 -20.30 10.49
CA GLY A 156 3.01 -21.43 9.62
C GLY A 156 2.83 -21.19 8.13
N LEU A 157 2.47 -19.97 7.73
CA LEU A 157 2.40 -19.58 6.32
C LEU A 157 3.77 -19.11 5.83
N PRO A 158 4.47 -19.83 4.95
CA PRO A 158 5.67 -19.32 4.29
C PRO A 158 5.30 -18.30 3.20
N PHE A 159 6.11 -17.28 3.04
CA PHE A 159 5.96 -16.36 1.90
C PHE A 159 6.63 -16.93 0.68
N ASN A 160 5.85 -17.65 -0.13
CA ASN A 160 6.33 -18.32 -1.33
C ASN A 160 5.65 -17.77 -2.57
N PRO A 161 6.32 -16.88 -3.33
CA PRO A 161 5.67 -16.20 -4.48
C PRO A 161 5.56 -17.08 -5.74
N GLY A 162 6.01 -18.31 -5.71
CA GLY A 162 6.03 -19.15 -6.91
C GLY A 162 5.85 -20.64 -6.64
N ASN A 163 6.79 -21.47 -7.13
CA ASN A 163 6.70 -22.92 -7.19
C ASN A 163 7.19 -23.66 -5.91
N GLY A 164 7.33 -22.99 -4.79
CA GLY A 164 7.68 -23.59 -3.50
C GLY A 164 9.17 -23.73 -3.19
N LYS A 165 10.07 -23.35 -4.10
CA LYS A 165 11.54 -23.53 -3.91
C LYS A 165 12.19 -22.46 -3.04
N LEU A 166 11.68 -21.22 -3.11
CA LEU A 166 12.27 -20.09 -2.41
C LEU A 166 11.18 -19.32 -1.64
N ASN A 167 11.40 -19.13 -0.36
CA ASN A 167 10.59 -18.26 0.47
C ASN A 167 11.25 -16.88 0.57
N VAL A 168 10.44 -15.84 0.50
CA VAL A 168 10.85 -14.47 0.78
C VAL A 168 10.53 -14.10 2.23
N PHE A 169 11.04 -12.98 2.68
CA PHE A 169 10.82 -12.44 4.01
C PHE A 169 9.78 -11.31 3.99
N ASP A 170 9.27 -10.96 5.15
CA ASP A 170 8.37 -9.83 5.34
C ASP A 170 9.22 -8.55 5.34
N TYR A 171 9.46 -8.01 4.13
CA TYR A 171 10.45 -6.96 3.88
C TYR A 171 10.25 -5.75 4.80
N ASN A 172 9.07 -5.15 4.76
CA ASN A 172 8.76 -3.94 5.52
C ASN A 172 8.90 -4.14 7.03
N TYR A 173 8.45 -5.29 7.55
CA TYR A 173 8.58 -5.61 8.95
C TYR A 173 10.02 -5.97 9.35
N GLU A 174 10.71 -6.80 8.55
CA GLU A 174 12.06 -7.28 8.88
C GLU A 174 13.11 -6.17 8.75
N LEU A 175 12.89 -5.16 7.89
CA LEU A 175 13.72 -3.96 7.82
C LEU A 175 13.53 -3.06 9.05
N ASP A 176 12.32 -2.99 9.61
CA ASP A 176 11.98 -2.00 10.62
C ASP A 176 11.10 -2.55 11.75
N ASN A 177 11.66 -3.49 12.50
CA ASN A 177 10.98 -4.08 13.66
C ASN A 177 10.68 -3.03 14.75
N ALA A 178 11.56 -2.04 14.93
CA ALA A 178 11.43 -1.04 15.98
C ALA A 178 10.23 -0.12 15.76
N SER A 179 10.02 0.31 14.52
CA SER A 179 8.85 1.12 14.16
C SER A 179 7.55 0.34 14.30
N MET A 180 7.53 -0.93 13.90
CA MET A 180 6.37 -1.78 14.13
C MET A 180 6.03 -1.89 15.62
N ASP A 181 7.00 -1.97 16.51
CA ASP A 181 6.80 -1.98 17.94
C ASP A 181 6.09 -0.70 18.44
N VAL A 182 6.42 0.47 17.88
CA VAL A 182 5.73 1.73 18.18
C VAL A 182 4.26 1.66 17.76
N LEU A 183 3.99 1.18 16.53
CA LEU A 183 2.63 1.05 16.02
C LEU A 183 1.79 0.06 16.84
N LEU A 184 2.37 -1.08 17.23
CA LEU A 184 1.68 -2.08 18.03
C LEU A 184 1.33 -1.59 19.45
N LYS A 185 2.13 -0.70 20.00
CA LYS A 185 1.90 -0.08 21.34
C LYS A 185 0.95 1.12 21.28
N SER A 186 0.77 1.71 20.11
CA SER A 186 -0.14 2.86 19.93
C SER A 186 -1.61 2.41 19.97
N PRO A 187 -2.57 3.31 20.30
CA PRO A 187 -3.99 3.01 20.20
C PRO A 187 -4.56 3.10 18.76
N VAL A 188 -3.77 3.50 17.78
CA VAL A 188 -4.22 3.69 16.39
C VAL A 188 -4.79 2.38 15.82
N PRO A 189 -5.94 2.41 15.11
CA PRO A 189 -6.45 1.25 14.39
C PRO A 189 -5.49 0.81 13.29
N LEU A 190 -5.16 -0.49 13.23
CA LEU A 190 -4.26 -1.06 12.23
C LEU A 190 -5.02 -2.08 11.37
N ILE A 191 -4.80 -2.01 10.06
CA ILE A 191 -5.27 -2.96 9.05
C ILE A 191 -4.03 -3.52 8.36
N PHE A 192 -3.89 -4.84 8.33
CA PHE A 192 -2.79 -5.49 7.66
C PHE A 192 -3.26 -6.19 6.39
N ALA A 193 -2.52 -5.98 5.30
CA ALA A 193 -2.73 -6.61 4.00
C ALA A 193 -1.37 -6.81 3.32
N GLY A 194 -0.67 -7.86 3.70
CA GLY A 194 0.64 -8.20 3.15
C GLY A 194 0.56 -9.37 2.17
N TYR A 195 1.47 -10.32 2.32
CA TYR A 195 1.61 -11.47 1.42
C TYR A 195 0.32 -12.29 1.26
N GLN A 196 -0.38 -12.57 2.35
CA GLN A 196 -1.47 -13.55 2.32
C GLN A 196 -2.63 -13.16 1.40
N PRO A 197 -3.22 -11.96 1.49
CA PRO A 197 -4.25 -11.55 0.52
C PRO A 197 -3.68 -11.35 -0.88
N SER A 198 -2.44 -10.84 -1.01
CA SER A 198 -1.81 -10.55 -2.29
C SER A 198 -1.49 -11.81 -3.09
N SER A 199 -1.21 -12.94 -2.41
CA SER A 199 -0.89 -14.22 -3.06
C SER A 199 -2.04 -14.84 -3.89
N TYR A 200 -3.23 -14.26 -3.83
CA TYR A 200 -4.36 -14.62 -4.69
C TYR A 200 -4.40 -13.82 -6.00
N THR A 201 -3.48 -12.87 -6.17
CA THR A 201 -3.39 -11.99 -7.34
C THR A 201 -2.02 -12.15 -7.97
N HIS A 202 -1.97 -12.36 -9.28
CA HIS A 202 -0.72 -12.52 -10.00
C HIS A 202 -0.80 -11.79 -11.33
N ILE A 203 0.06 -10.79 -11.52
CA ILE A 203 0.10 -9.98 -12.74
C ILE A 203 1.17 -10.50 -13.68
N GLY A 204 0.78 -10.83 -14.91
CA GLY A 204 1.63 -11.28 -15.99
C GLY A 204 1.48 -10.45 -17.27
N ASN A 205 2.13 -10.87 -18.36
CA ASN A 205 2.10 -10.12 -19.61
C ASN A 205 0.71 -9.98 -20.24
N ILE A 206 -0.14 -11.03 -20.13
CA ILE A 206 -1.48 -11.01 -20.71
C ILE A 206 -2.32 -9.93 -20.01
N ASP A 207 -2.13 -9.77 -18.72
CA ASP A 207 -2.88 -8.84 -17.90
C ASP A 207 -2.55 -7.39 -18.26
N LEU A 208 -1.31 -7.12 -18.64
CA LEU A 208 -0.85 -5.79 -19.06
C LEU A 208 -1.13 -5.47 -20.54
N ALA A 209 -1.75 -6.39 -21.30
CA ALA A 209 -2.10 -6.16 -22.70
C ALA A 209 -3.19 -5.08 -22.89
N SER A 210 -3.88 -4.69 -21.83
CA SER A 210 -4.86 -3.60 -21.82
C SER A 210 -4.25 -2.19 -21.78
N LEU A 211 -2.95 -2.05 -21.50
CA LEU A 211 -2.25 -0.77 -21.50
C LEU A 211 -2.17 -0.19 -22.92
N ASP A 212 -2.36 1.13 -23.06
CA ASP A 212 -2.22 1.83 -24.31
C ASP A 212 -0.76 2.19 -24.59
N LEU A 213 -0.03 1.32 -25.27
CA LEU A 213 1.40 1.52 -25.53
C LEU A 213 1.73 2.73 -26.42
N ASN A 214 0.74 3.46 -26.95
CA ASN A 214 0.94 4.75 -27.58
C ASN A 214 1.09 5.87 -26.55
N GLU A 215 0.56 5.69 -25.33
CA GLU A 215 0.76 6.61 -24.22
C GLU A 215 2.13 6.35 -23.57
N GLU A 216 2.87 7.42 -23.29
CA GLU A 216 4.25 7.33 -22.74
C GLU A 216 4.27 6.62 -21.37
N ALA A 217 3.33 6.95 -20.50
CA ALA A 217 3.25 6.38 -19.16
C ALA A 217 2.98 4.87 -19.17
N ASP A 218 2.03 4.42 -20.00
CA ASP A 218 1.64 3.02 -20.10
C ASP A 218 2.75 2.19 -20.77
N ARG A 219 3.39 2.73 -21.81
CA ARG A 219 4.55 2.10 -22.44
C ARG A 219 5.70 1.96 -21.47
N TRP A 220 6.04 3.04 -20.72
CA TRP A 220 7.08 2.99 -19.70
C TRP A 220 6.77 1.94 -18.63
N LEU A 221 5.52 1.89 -18.13
CA LEU A 221 5.11 0.89 -17.16
C LEU A 221 5.31 -0.53 -17.72
N TYR A 222 4.80 -0.80 -18.92
CA TYR A 222 4.93 -2.09 -19.57
C TYR A 222 6.40 -2.52 -19.73
N GLU A 223 7.26 -1.63 -20.22
CA GLU A 223 8.69 -1.91 -20.41
C GLU A 223 9.42 -2.12 -19.07
N THR A 224 9.07 -1.33 -18.04
CA THR A 224 9.74 -1.35 -16.75
C THR A 224 9.42 -2.60 -15.93
N VAL A 225 8.23 -3.17 -16.07
CA VAL A 225 7.85 -4.39 -15.33
C VAL A 225 8.45 -5.67 -15.94
N GLN A 226 8.87 -5.67 -17.22
CA GLN A 226 9.40 -6.88 -17.86
C GLN A 226 10.63 -7.46 -17.16
N PRO A 227 11.69 -6.68 -16.82
CA PRO A 227 12.85 -7.21 -16.11
C PRO A 227 12.49 -7.78 -14.73
N TRP A 228 11.49 -7.22 -14.05
CA TRP A 228 11.00 -7.72 -12.77
C TRP A 228 10.29 -9.07 -12.93
N MET A 229 9.47 -9.24 -13.96
CA MET A 229 8.84 -10.52 -14.31
C MET A 229 9.89 -11.60 -14.66
N ASP A 230 10.93 -11.24 -15.43
CA ASP A 230 12.01 -12.14 -15.77
C ASP A 230 12.80 -12.58 -14.53
N LEU A 231 13.03 -11.66 -13.59
CA LEU A 231 13.65 -11.96 -12.31
C LEU A 231 12.80 -12.94 -11.48
N ASN A 232 11.49 -12.70 -11.41
CA ASN A 232 10.54 -13.59 -10.70
C ASN A 232 10.52 -15.00 -11.33
N GLU A 233 10.49 -15.09 -12.66
CA GLU A 233 10.57 -16.38 -13.36
C GLU A 233 11.86 -17.13 -13.00
N ARG A 234 13.00 -16.45 -12.99
CA ARG A 234 14.31 -17.03 -12.63
C ARG A 234 14.36 -17.48 -11.17
N LEU A 235 13.83 -16.68 -10.23
CA LEU A 235 13.92 -16.95 -8.80
C LEU A 235 12.82 -17.90 -8.31
N PHE A 236 11.60 -17.74 -8.80
CA PHE A 236 10.41 -18.40 -8.28
C PHE A 236 9.77 -19.37 -9.26
N GLY A 237 10.21 -19.38 -10.52
CA GLY A 237 9.71 -20.28 -11.57
C GLY A 237 8.33 -19.89 -12.10
N VAL A 238 7.89 -18.63 -11.88
CA VAL A 238 6.64 -18.07 -12.37
C VAL A 238 6.91 -16.69 -12.96
N ARG A 239 6.61 -16.50 -14.25
CA ARG A 239 6.77 -15.22 -14.92
C ARG A 239 5.58 -14.32 -14.64
N GLY A 240 5.84 -13.24 -13.93
CA GLY A 240 4.86 -12.31 -13.41
C GLY A 240 5.23 -11.92 -11.98
N PHE A 241 4.33 -11.27 -11.27
CA PHE A 241 4.59 -10.87 -9.88
C PHE A 241 3.30 -10.76 -9.06
N ILE A 242 3.47 -10.81 -7.75
CA ILE A 242 2.42 -10.57 -6.76
C ILE A 242 2.44 -9.08 -6.42
N PRO A 243 1.33 -8.33 -6.62
CA PRO A 243 1.27 -6.89 -6.35
C PRO A 243 0.89 -6.63 -4.88
N PHE A 244 1.85 -6.73 -3.95
CA PHE A 244 1.60 -6.64 -2.50
C PHE A 244 0.95 -5.31 -2.10
N ASP A 245 1.47 -4.20 -2.58
CA ASP A 245 1.01 -2.87 -2.21
C ASP A 245 -0.33 -2.51 -2.81
N CYS A 246 -0.69 -3.12 -3.93
CA CYS A 246 -2.03 -2.99 -4.49
C CYS A 246 -3.10 -3.58 -3.55
N ALA A 247 -2.80 -4.67 -2.84
CA ALA A 247 -3.72 -5.21 -1.83
C ALA A 247 -3.82 -4.28 -0.60
N THR A 248 -2.71 -3.66 -0.19
CA THR A 248 -2.70 -2.69 0.91
C THR A 248 -3.46 -1.41 0.56
N LEU A 249 -3.37 -0.92 -0.67
CA LEU A 249 -4.24 0.14 -1.18
C LEU A 249 -5.69 -0.34 -1.23
N GLY A 250 -5.93 -1.55 -1.76
CA GLY A 250 -7.25 -2.13 -1.96
C GLY A 250 -8.08 -2.26 -0.69
N VAL A 251 -7.49 -2.61 0.46
CA VAL A 251 -8.25 -2.69 1.73
C VAL A 251 -8.78 -1.34 2.21
N VAL A 252 -8.28 -0.23 1.65
CA VAL A 252 -8.78 1.13 1.92
C VAL A 252 -9.77 1.57 0.85
N THR A 253 -9.50 1.30 -0.43
CA THR A 253 -10.30 1.79 -1.56
C THR A 253 -11.44 0.86 -1.94
N HIS A 254 -11.24 -0.44 -1.82
CA HIS A 254 -12.15 -1.50 -2.25
C HIS A 254 -12.22 -2.63 -1.21
N PRO A 255 -12.60 -2.33 0.06
CA PRO A 255 -12.61 -3.32 1.14
C PRO A 255 -13.52 -4.52 0.87
N GLU A 256 -14.50 -4.39 -0.02
CA GLU A 256 -15.43 -5.44 -0.44
C GLU A 256 -14.73 -6.59 -1.19
N TYR A 257 -13.55 -6.36 -1.76
CA TYR A 257 -12.77 -7.41 -2.42
C TYR A 257 -11.89 -8.23 -1.49
N PHE A 258 -12.05 -8.07 -0.17
CA PHE A 258 -11.21 -8.81 0.79
C PHE A 258 -12.03 -9.51 1.85
N ALA A 259 -11.54 -10.66 2.28
CA ALA A 259 -12.02 -11.34 3.46
C ALA A 259 -11.09 -11.04 4.65
N TYR A 260 -11.68 -10.78 5.83
CA TYR A 260 -10.97 -10.29 6.99
C TYR A 260 -11.11 -11.18 8.22
N TYR A 261 -10.05 -11.22 9.01
CA TYR A 261 -10.14 -11.55 10.44
C TYR A 261 -10.28 -10.22 11.20
N GLU A 262 -11.41 -10.05 11.88
CA GLU A 262 -11.70 -8.86 12.67
C GLU A 262 -11.22 -9.03 14.11
N ASN A 263 -10.65 -7.97 14.70
CA ASN A 263 -10.19 -7.97 16.10
C ASN A 263 -9.23 -9.14 16.42
N ILE A 264 -8.43 -9.57 15.47
CA ILE A 264 -7.48 -10.66 15.66
C ILE A 264 -6.23 -10.15 16.41
N PRO A 265 -5.74 -10.88 17.42
CA PRO A 265 -4.49 -10.51 18.09
C PRO A 265 -3.29 -10.65 17.15
N ILE A 266 -2.43 -9.61 17.12
CA ILE A 266 -1.13 -9.60 16.43
C ILE A 266 0.00 -9.60 17.46
N ARG A 267 1.08 -10.33 17.17
CA ARG A 267 2.26 -10.41 18.04
C ARG A 267 3.53 -10.62 17.23
N VAL A 268 4.64 -10.16 17.79
CA VAL A 268 5.97 -10.57 17.39
C VAL A 268 6.30 -11.92 18.02
N VAL A 269 6.70 -12.89 17.21
CA VAL A 269 7.01 -14.26 17.64
C VAL A 269 8.38 -14.69 17.08
N ARG A 270 9.31 -15.08 17.96
CA ARG A 270 10.65 -15.57 17.53
C ARG A 270 10.58 -17.05 17.18
N LYS A 271 10.94 -17.40 15.95
CA LYS A 271 10.93 -18.77 15.41
C LYS A 271 12.14 -19.04 14.54
N LYS A 272 12.33 -20.32 14.13
CA LYS A 272 13.32 -20.72 13.12
C LYS A 272 13.05 -19.94 11.83
N ASN A 273 14.12 -19.44 11.24
CA ASN A 273 14.06 -18.69 9.98
C ASN A 273 13.56 -19.59 8.85
N ASP A 274 12.51 -19.17 8.15
CA ASP A 274 11.89 -19.87 7.02
C ASP A 274 12.23 -19.24 5.66
N ALA A 275 12.97 -18.12 5.67
CA ALA A 275 13.34 -17.36 4.50
C ALA A 275 14.75 -16.74 4.66
N LEU A 276 15.21 -16.05 3.64
CA LEU A 276 16.38 -15.19 3.75
C LEU A 276 16.05 -13.98 4.62
N THR A 277 16.94 -13.64 5.53
CA THR A 277 16.89 -12.37 6.25
C THR A 277 17.79 -11.35 5.56
N ILE A 278 17.50 -10.09 5.77
CA ILE A 278 18.21 -8.98 5.10
C ILE A 278 19.67 -8.97 5.50
N GLN A 279 19.96 -9.05 6.81
CA GLN A 279 21.34 -9.14 7.33
C GLN A 279 21.34 -9.47 8.82
N PRO A 280 22.35 -10.21 9.27
CA PRO A 280 22.96 -11.39 8.64
C PRO A 280 21.95 -12.55 8.60
N LYS A 281 22.18 -13.56 7.78
CA LYS A 281 21.38 -14.80 7.82
C LYS A 281 21.43 -15.39 9.22
N GLN A 282 20.32 -15.40 9.92
CA GLN A 282 20.22 -15.92 11.27
C GLN A 282 19.36 -17.17 11.29
N PRO A 283 19.69 -18.17 12.16
CA PRO A 283 18.88 -19.40 12.27
C PRO A 283 17.47 -19.13 12.84
N TYR A 284 17.30 -18.03 13.56
CA TYR A 284 16.02 -17.59 14.13
C TYR A 284 15.78 -16.12 13.79
N LYS A 285 14.53 -15.78 13.52
CA LYS A 285 14.09 -14.39 13.30
C LYS A 285 12.77 -14.09 14.02
N ASN A 286 12.41 -12.83 14.09
CA ASN A 286 11.11 -12.37 14.54
C ASN A 286 10.13 -12.44 13.37
N PHE A 287 8.92 -12.92 13.66
CA PHE A 287 7.79 -12.95 12.75
C PHE A 287 6.69 -12.06 13.31
N LEU A 288 6.05 -11.29 12.46
CA LEU A 288 4.83 -10.57 12.82
C LEU A 288 3.64 -11.46 12.47
N GLU A 289 2.98 -12.02 13.48
CA GLU A 289 1.92 -13.02 13.27
C GLU A 289 0.59 -12.60 13.88
N VAL A 290 -0.49 -12.94 13.17
CA VAL A 290 -1.88 -12.78 13.63
C VAL A 290 -2.49 -14.14 13.94
N SER A 291 -3.14 -14.29 15.10
CA SER A 291 -3.82 -15.55 15.43
C SER A 291 -4.83 -15.36 16.56
N TYR A 292 -6.03 -15.91 16.42
CA TYR A 292 -7.01 -16.00 17.53
C TYR A 292 -6.54 -16.89 18.70
N ARG A 293 -5.50 -17.70 18.50
CA ARG A 293 -4.89 -18.51 19.57
C ARG A 293 -4.01 -17.69 20.53
N PHE A 294 -3.66 -16.45 20.14
CA PHE A 294 -2.90 -15.58 21.03
C PHE A 294 -3.79 -15.01 22.13
N LYS A 295 -3.40 -15.22 23.39
CA LYS A 295 -4.14 -14.74 24.57
C LYS A 295 -3.97 -13.24 24.80
N SER A 296 -2.95 -12.62 24.20
CA SER A 296 -2.60 -11.19 24.31
C SER A 296 -2.08 -10.67 22.98
N GLY A 297 -1.97 -9.36 22.86
CA GLY A 297 -1.52 -8.65 21.66
C GLY A 297 -2.52 -7.57 21.28
N LYS A 298 -2.06 -6.62 20.45
CA LYS A 298 -2.94 -5.60 19.86
C LYS A 298 -3.99 -6.29 19.00
N LYS A 299 -5.23 -5.82 19.08
CA LYS A 299 -6.31 -6.27 18.19
C LYS A 299 -6.26 -5.46 16.90
N VAL A 300 -6.25 -6.17 15.77
CA VAL A 300 -6.13 -5.57 14.44
C VAL A 300 -7.15 -6.17 13.49
N ARG A 301 -7.36 -5.51 12.37
CA ARG A 301 -8.02 -6.06 11.19
C ARG A 301 -6.96 -6.66 10.29
N TYR A 302 -7.17 -7.87 9.79
CA TYR A 302 -6.21 -8.56 8.94
C TYR A 302 -6.91 -9.14 7.71
N ALA A 303 -6.55 -8.66 6.52
CA ALA A 303 -7.00 -9.23 5.27
C ALA A 303 -6.25 -10.54 5.03
N TYR A 304 -6.99 -11.66 4.95
CA TYR A 304 -6.38 -12.97 4.75
C TYR A 304 -6.58 -13.54 3.36
N LYS A 305 -7.43 -12.91 2.55
CA LYS A 305 -7.73 -13.37 1.19
C LYS A 305 -8.24 -12.21 0.34
N ALA A 306 -7.71 -12.07 -0.88
CA ALA A 306 -8.38 -11.32 -1.92
C ALA A 306 -9.49 -12.19 -2.55
N LEU A 307 -10.65 -11.59 -2.78
CA LEU A 307 -11.80 -12.24 -3.40
C LEU A 307 -11.71 -12.11 -4.93
N GLN A 308 -12.48 -12.93 -5.62
CA GLN A 308 -12.62 -12.84 -7.08
C GLN A 308 -13.00 -11.41 -7.50
N GLY A 309 -12.39 -10.92 -8.56
CA GLY A 309 -12.61 -9.59 -9.11
C GLY A 309 -11.57 -8.55 -8.66
N PHE A 310 -10.72 -8.85 -7.66
CA PHE A 310 -9.70 -7.88 -7.24
C PHE A 310 -8.59 -7.70 -8.28
N GLU A 311 -8.14 -8.79 -8.90
CA GLU A 311 -7.15 -8.74 -9.99
C GLU A 311 -7.69 -7.95 -11.18
N GLU A 312 -8.90 -8.28 -11.62
CA GLU A 312 -9.60 -7.54 -12.67
C GLU A 312 -9.73 -6.05 -12.32
N LYS A 313 -9.98 -5.74 -11.01
CA LYS A 313 -10.08 -4.34 -10.55
C LYS A 313 -8.76 -3.58 -10.65
N ILE A 314 -7.63 -4.24 -10.36
CA ILE A 314 -6.30 -3.64 -10.58
C ILE A 314 -6.14 -3.28 -12.06
N LEU A 315 -6.41 -4.24 -12.95
CA LEU A 315 -6.20 -4.10 -14.39
C LEU A 315 -7.14 -3.05 -15.01
N GLU A 316 -8.41 -3.06 -14.63
CA GLU A 316 -9.36 -2.01 -14.99
C GLU A 316 -8.86 -0.62 -14.59
N THR A 317 -8.38 -0.48 -13.36
CA THR A 317 -7.89 0.81 -12.86
C THR A 317 -6.66 1.26 -13.64
N LEU A 318 -5.73 0.36 -13.93
CA LEU A 318 -4.53 0.69 -14.72
C LEU A 318 -4.89 1.14 -16.14
N SER A 319 -5.91 0.54 -16.77
CA SER A 319 -6.34 0.85 -18.14
C SER A 319 -7.20 2.13 -18.25
N VAL A 320 -7.66 2.71 -17.14
CA VAL A 320 -8.38 3.99 -17.17
C VAL A 320 -7.45 5.11 -17.62
N LYS A 321 -7.82 5.83 -18.69
CA LYS A 321 -7.06 7.02 -19.12
C LYS A 321 -7.07 8.09 -18.03
N ALA A 322 -5.90 8.67 -17.77
CA ALA A 322 -5.79 9.77 -16.84
C ALA A 322 -6.62 10.96 -17.36
N THR A 323 -7.62 11.38 -16.60
CA THR A 323 -8.43 12.56 -16.96
C THR A 323 -7.68 13.82 -16.58
N LYS A 324 -7.51 14.75 -17.55
CA LYS A 324 -7.05 16.10 -17.23
C LYS A 324 -8.08 16.74 -16.28
N LYS A 325 -7.68 16.97 -15.04
CA LYS A 325 -8.50 17.74 -14.08
C LYS A 325 -8.23 19.22 -14.27
#